data_0ebad4099333fb33664b8e2aea1384b1
#
_entry.id   0ebad4099333fb33664b8e2aea1384b1
#
_cell.length_a   1.000
_cell.length_b   1.000
_cell.length_c   1.000
_cell.angle_alpha   90.00
_cell.angle_beta   90.00
_cell.angle_gamma   90.00
#
_symmetry.space_group_name_H-M   'P 1'
#
loop_
_entity.id
_entity.type
_entity.pdbx_description
1 polymer ?
#
loop_
_entity_poly.entity_id
_entity_poly.type
_entity_poly.pdbx_seq_one_letter_code
_entity_poly.pdbx_strand_id
1 'polypeptide(L)' 'MPDTSVSRQKIRDYFESKGISLVSVATYFDISRQDLIDYLNGKNKSKKAHETLLAIIDFYKIR' A
#
# COMPACT_ATOMS: atom_id res chain seq x y z
N MET A 1 10.26 11.61 -12.55
CA MET A 1 9.53 11.26 -11.33
C MET A 1 9.41 9.74 -11.20
N PRO A 2 9.74 9.20 -10.04
CA PRO A 2 9.64 7.75 -9.90
C PRO A 2 8.20 7.26 -10.08
N ASP A 3 8.08 6.17 -10.79
CA ASP A 3 6.79 5.54 -11.01
C ASP A 3 6.46 4.69 -9.78
N THR A 4 5.31 4.97 -9.14
CA THR A 4 4.89 4.23 -7.96
C THR A 4 4.34 2.83 -8.29
N SER A 5 4.20 2.50 -9.59
CA SER A 5 3.68 1.19 -9.95
C SER A 5 4.58 0.05 -9.47
N VAL A 6 5.89 0.24 -9.52
CA VAL A 6 6.84 -0.76 -9.02
C VAL A 6 6.68 -0.91 -7.50
N SER A 7 6.56 0.21 -6.78
CA SER A 7 6.38 0.19 -5.34
C SER A 7 5.06 -0.50 -4.96
N ARG A 8 3.99 -0.20 -5.69
CA ARG A 8 2.70 -0.84 -5.43
C ARG A 8 2.78 -2.34 -5.63
N GLN A 9 3.47 -2.79 -6.68
CA GLN A 9 3.64 -4.20 -6.95
C GLN A 9 4.43 -4.88 -5.84
N LYS A 10 5.50 -4.25 -5.37
CA LYS A 10 6.30 -4.79 -4.27
C LYS A 10 5.48 -4.93 -3.00
N ILE A 11 4.62 -3.97 -2.70
CA ILE A 11 3.77 -4.02 -1.53
C ILE A 11 2.80 -5.19 -1.62
N ARG A 12 2.15 -5.35 -2.77
CA ARG A 12 1.20 -6.45 -2.96
C ARG A 12 1.90 -7.80 -2.85
N ASP A 13 3.06 -7.93 -3.48
CA ASP A 13 3.83 -9.16 -3.41
C ASP A 13 4.25 -9.47 -1.98
N TYR A 14 4.65 -8.46 -1.24
CA TYR A 14 5.06 -8.62 0.16
C TYR A 14 3.89 -9.13 1.00
N PHE A 15 2.72 -8.50 0.85
CA PHE A 15 1.54 -8.90 1.61
C PHE A 15 1.13 -10.33 1.29
N GLU A 16 1.15 -10.69 0.03
CA GLU A 16 0.80 -12.05 -0.40
C GLU A 16 1.81 -13.06 0.13
N SER A 17 3.08 -12.74 0.01
CA SER A 17 4.17 -13.60 0.47
C SER A 17 4.12 -13.85 1.98
N LYS A 18 3.76 -12.81 2.74
CA LYS A 18 3.72 -12.89 4.21
C LYS A 18 2.34 -13.25 4.76
N GLY A 19 1.34 -13.38 3.89
CA GLY A 19 -0.02 -13.66 4.33
C GLY A 19 -0.64 -12.54 5.14
N ILE A 20 -0.30 -11.30 4.82
CA ILE A 20 -0.81 -10.13 5.54
C ILE A 20 -2.18 -9.76 5.03
N SER A 21 -3.14 -9.58 5.94
CA SER A 21 -4.50 -9.20 5.60
C SER A 21 -4.58 -7.72 5.23
N LEU A 22 -5.25 -7.41 4.13
CA LEU A 22 -5.48 -6.02 3.73
C LEU A 22 -6.34 -5.29 4.76
N VAL A 23 -7.29 -6.00 5.37
CA VAL A 23 -8.14 -5.41 6.41
C VAL A 23 -7.29 -4.95 7.59
N SER A 24 -6.35 -5.80 8.02
CA SER A 24 -5.46 -5.45 9.12
C SER A 24 -4.62 -4.22 8.82
N VAL A 25 -4.06 -4.16 7.60
CA VAL A 25 -3.24 -3.03 7.19
C VAL A 25 -4.08 -1.75 7.13
N ALA A 26 -5.27 -1.84 6.53
CA ALA A 26 -6.14 -0.68 6.42
C ALA A 26 -6.52 -0.15 7.80
N THR A 27 -6.86 -1.05 8.72
CA THR A 27 -7.20 -0.67 10.09
C THR A 27 -6.02 0.00 10.78
N TYR A 28 -4.83 -0.54 10.59
CA TYR A 28 -3.63 0.03 11.22
C TYR A 28 -3.37 1.46 10.73
N PHE A 29 -3.57 1.71 9.44
CA PHE A 29 -3.33 3.03 8.85
C PHE A 29 -4.57 3.93 8.84
N ASP A 30 -5.66 3.48 9.48
CA ASP A 30 -6.89 4.26 9.63
C ASP A 30 -7.51 4.65 8.28
N ILE A 31 -7.57 3.67 7.38
CA ILE A 31 -8.20 3.84 6.08
C ILE A 31 -9.12 2.64 5.85
N SER A 32 -10.04 2.76 4.89
CA SER A 32 -10.90 1.64 4.56
C SER A 32 -10.13 0.62 3.71
N ARG A 33 -10.62 -0.63 3.74
CA ARG A 33 -10.04 -1.67 2.91
C ARG A 33 -10.11 -1.30 1.43
N GLN A 34 -11.22 -0.71 1.01
CA GLN A 34 -11.39 -0.30 -0.38
C GLN A 34 -10.39 0.79 -0.76
N ASP A 35 -10.14 1.75 0.14
CA ASP A 35 -9.15 2.79 -0.10
C ASP A 35 -7.77 2.17 -0.30
N LEU A 36 -7.41 1.21 0.54
CA LEU A 36 -6.12 0.54 0.40
C LEU A 36 -6.02 -0.18 -0.94
N ILE A 37 -7.07 -0.88 -1.34
CA ILE A 37 -7.10 -1.56 -2.64
C ILE A 37 -6.92 -0.56 -3.78
N ASP A 38 -7.62 0.57 -3.71
CA ASP A 38 -7.52 1.60 -4.74
C ASP A 38 -6.12 2.18 -4.81
N TYR A 39 -5.48 2.39 -3.66
CA TYR A 39 -4.09 2.87 -3.62
C TYR A 39 -3.16 1.86 -4.28
N LEU A 40 -3.32 0.57 -3.98
CA LEU A 40 -2.45 -0.48 -4.51
C LEU A 40 -2.68 -0.72 -6.00
N ASN A 41 -3.90 -0.49 -6.48
CA ASN A 41 -4.23 -0.66 -7.89
C ASN A 41 -3.97 0.59 -8.73
N GLY A 42 -3.63 1.69 -8.09
CA GLY A 42 -3.38 2.94 -8.79
C GLY A 42 -4.63 3.69 -9.23
N LYS A 43 -5.80 3.30 -8.74
CA LYS A 43 -7.05 4.01 -9.03
C LYS A 43 -7.09 5.35 -8.33
N ASN A 44 -6.50 5.44 -7.16
CA ASN A 44 -6.42 6.67 -6.40
C ASN A 44 -4.95 7.07 -6.31
N LYS A 45 -4.59 8.16 -6.98
CA LYS A 45 -3.21 8.65 -7.02
C LYS A 45 -3.06 9.98 -6.31
N SER A 46 -3.89 10.22 -5.31
CA SER A 46 -3.83 11.44 -4.54
C SER A 46 -2.54 11.48 -3.71
N LYS A 47 -2.26 12.67 -3.16
CA LYS A 47 -1.12 12.84 -2.27
C LYS A 47 -1.22 11.91 -1.07
N LYS A 48 -2.43 11.76 -0.52
CA LYS A 48 -2.65 10.87 0.62
C LYS A 48 -2.34 9.42 0.26
N ALA A 49 -2.73 9.00 -0.95
CA ALA A 49 -2.44 7.65 -1.41
C ALA A 49 -0.92 7.42 -1.47
N HIS A 50 -0.20 8.37 -2.04
CA HIS A 50 1.25 8.28 -2.15
C HIS A 50 1.91 8.23 -0.77
N GLU A 51 1.49 9.10 0.13
CA GLU A 51 2.02 9.13 1.49
C GLU A 51 1.74 7.83 2.23
N THR A 52 0.54 7.28 2.06
CA THR A 52 0.17 6.02 2.69
C THR A 52 1.03 4.87 2.19
N LEU A 53 1.27 4.82 0.88
CA LEU A 53 2.13 3.78 0.32
C LEU A 53 3.55 3.88 0.84
N LEU A 54 4.09 5.09 0.93
CA LEU A 54 5.42 5.29 1.48
C LEU A 54 5.49 4.88 2.95
N ALA A 55 4.44 5.19 3.72
CA ALA A 55 4.37 4.80 5.11
C ALA A 55 4.35 3.28 5.28
N ILE A 56 3.62 2.59 4.39
CA ILE A 56 3.58 1.12 4.40
C ILE A 56 4.96 0.55 4.11
N ILE A 57 5.64 1.08 3.10
CA ILE A 57 6.98 0.62 2.74
C ILE A 57 7.93 0.79 3.91
N ASP A 58 7.87 1.94 4.57
CA ASP A 58 8.72 2.22 5.72
C ASP A 58 8.39 1.33 6.90
N PHE A 59 7.09 1.13 7.17
CA PHE A 59 6.64 0.32 8.30
C PHE A 59 7.09 -1.14 8.18
N TYR A 60 6.92 -1.71 7.01
CA TYR A 60 7.27 -3.12 6.77
C TYR A 60 8.67 -3.29 6.22
N LYS A 61 9.38 -2.19 5.96
CA LYS A 61 10.73 -2.20 5.39
C LYS A 61 10.79 -3.01 4.09
N ILE A 62 9.82 -2.73 3.22
CA ILE A 62 9.72 -3.40 1.93
C ILE A 62 10.82 -2.87 1.01
N ARG A 63 11.55 -3.78 0.39
CA ARG A 63 12.67 -3.43 -0.49
C ARG A 63 12.44 -3.93 -1.91
#